data_55ee958a39c5d7c26441e547c30da547
#
_entry.id   55ee958a39c5d7c26441e547c30da547
#
_cell.length_a   1.000
_cell.length_b   1.000
_cell.length_c   1.000
_cell.angle_alpha   90.00
_cell.angle_beta   90.00
_cell.angle_gamma   90.00
#
_symmetry.space_group_name_H-M   'P 1'
#
loop_
_entity.id
_entity.type
_entity.pdbx_description
1 polymer ?
#
loop_
_entity_poly.entity_id
_entity_poly.type
_entity_poly.pdbx_seq_one_letter_code
_entity_poly.pdbx_strand_id
1 'polypeptide(L)'
;PIVFACSNPDPEIKPELAHATRNDVIMATGRSDYPNQVNNVLGFPFIFRGALDVRATRINEEMKIAAALALRDLAKQPVPEDVCAAYGVDKLEFGREYIIPKPMDKRLITVVSDAVAKAAIETGVATLPYPKSYPLKSVDDVFNG
;
A
#
# COMPACT_ATOMS: atom_id res chain seq x y z
N PRO A 1 -1.22 20.27 -8.62
CA PRO A 1 -0.72 19.97 -7.27
C PRO A 1 -1.33 18.68 -6.72
N ILE A 2 -0.65 18.05 -5.74
CA ILE A 2 -1.13 16.88 -5.00
C ILE A 2 -1.28 17.29 -3.54
N VAL A 3 -2.45 17.00 -2.95
CA VAL A 3 -2.76 17.37 -1.56
C VAL A 3 -3.18 16.11 -0.80
N PHE A 4 -2.50 15.84 0.31
CA PHE A 4 -2.84 14.79 1.26
C PHE A 4 -3.46 15.42 2.51
N ALA A 5 -4.78 15.32 2.63
CA ALA A 5 -5.56 15.81 3.77
C ALA A 5 -5.97 14.60 4.64
N CYS A 6 -5.06 14.16 5.53
CA CYS A 6 -5.13 12.86 6.18
C CYS A 6 -5.65 12.87 7.63
N SER A 7 -6.12 14.01 8.14
CA SER A 7 -6.74 14.08 9.48
C SER A 7 -8.02 13.25 9.57
N ASN A 8 -8.25 12.63 10.72
CA ASN A 8 -9.42 11.82 11.02
C ASN A 8 -10.18 12.40 12.23
N PRO A 9 -11.54 12.40 12.19
CA PRO A 9 -12.42 11.90 11.12
C PRO A 9 -12.60 12.88 9.95
N ASP A 10 -12.29 14.16 10.15
CA ASP A 10 -12.46 15.19 9.14
C ASP A 10 -11.11 15.58 8.55
N PRO A 11 -10.98 15.56 7.20
CA PRO A 11 -9.77 16.01 6.52
C PRO A 11 -9.57 17.52 6.72
N GLU A 12 -8.32 18.00 6.70
CA GLU A 12 -7.97 19.42 6.86
C GLU A 12 -8.64 20.32 5.80
N ILE A 13 -8.88 19.76 4.64
CA ILE A 13 -9.70 20.35 3.58
C ILE A 13 -10.53 19.27 2.91
N LYS A 14 -11.84 19.51 2.76
CA LYS A 14 -12.71 18.57 2.02
C LYS A 14 -12.37 18.59 0.54
N PRO A 15 -12.36 17.41 -0.14
CA PRO A 15 -12.08 17.32 -1.58
C PRO A 15 -12.94 18.24 -2.44
N GLU A 16 -14.21 18.40 -2.13
CA GLU A 16 -15.14 19.28 -2.88
C GLU A 16 -14.67 20.73 -2.84
N LEU A 17 -14.19 21.21 -1.68
CA LEU A 17 -13.70 22.58 -1.53
C LEU A 17 -12.37 22.77 -2.28
N ALA A 18 -11.50 21.79 -2.22
CA ALA A 18 -10.24 21.82 -2.96
C ALA A 18 -10.49 21.87 -4.47
N HIS A 19 -11.39 21.03 -4.98
CA HIS A 19 -11.76 21.01 -6.41
C HIS A 19 -12.50 22.26 -6.86
N ALA A 20 -13.32 22.86 -5.98
CA ALA A 20 -13.95 24.16 -6.27
C ALA A 20 -12.93 25.30 -6.40
N THR A 21 -11.80 25.19 -5.71
CA THR A 21 -10.72 26.19 -5.77
C THR A 21 -9.81 25.98 -6.98
N ARG A 22 -9.47 24.70 -7.29
CA ARG A 22 -8.61 24.32 -8.42
C ARG A 22 -9.02 22.96 -8.98
N ASN A 23 -9.34 22.92 -10.25
CA ASN A 23 -9.73 21.69 -10.95
C ASN A 23 -8.57 20.74 -11.29
N ASP A 24 -7.32 21.21 -11.20
CA ASP A 24 -6.11 20.43 -11.49
C ASP A 24 -5.51 19.73 -10.25
N VAL A 25 -6.09 19.91 -9.05
CA VAL A 25 -5.61 19.26 -7.83
C VAL A 25 -5.91 17.76 -7.81
N ILE A 26 -4.93 16.96 -7.35
CA ILE A 26 -5.12 15.56 -7.00
C ILE A 26 -5.27 15.50 -5.49
N MET A 27 -6.40 14.99 -5.01
CA MET A 27 -6.72 14.88 -3.59
C MET A 27 -6.55 13.45 -3.10
N ALA A 28 -6.00 13.31 -1.89
CA ALA A 28 -5.98 12.08 -1.12
C ALA A 28 -6.39 12.38 0.33
N THR A 29 -7.17 11.50 0.94
CA THR A 29 -7.65 11.64 2.32
C THR A 29 -7.56 10.31 3.07
N GLY A 30 -7.74 10.34 4.41
CA GLY A 30 -7.88 9.11 5.20
C GLY A 30 -9.23 8.42 5.06
N ARG A 31 -10.22 9.04 4.40
CA ARG A 31 -11.61 8.53 4.32
C ARG A 31 -11.77 7.52 3.19
N SER A 32 -12.59 6.49 3.45
CA SER A 32 -12.92 5.44 2.48
C SER A 32 -13.96 5.85 1.43
N ASP A 33 -14.70 6.92 1.70
CA ASP A 33 -15.76 7.44 0.82
C ASP A 33 -15.24 8.41 -0.26
N TYR A 34 -13.93 8.70 -0.25
CA TYR A 34 -13.25 9.49 -1.28
C TYR A 34 -12.24 8.68 -2.09
N PRO A 35 -11.94 9.10 -3.34
CA PRO A 35 -10.80 8.56 -4.09
C PRO A 35 -9.48 8.72 -3.33
N ASN A 36 -8.49 7.89 -3.66
CA ASN A 36 -7.14 7.96 -3.10
C ASN A 36 -7.11 7.87 -1.57
N GLN A 37 -7.82 6.89 -1.00
CA GLN A 37 -7.76 6.67 0.44
C GLN A 37 -6.34 6.31 0.89
N VAL A 38 -5.78 7.11 1.78
CA VAL A 38 -4.52 6.82 2.47
C VAL A 38 -4.86 6.13 3.80
N ASN A 39 -4.60 4.84 3.86
CA ASN A 39 -4.92 4.02 5.02
C ASN A 39 -3.67 3.28 5.50
N ASN A 40 -3.43 3.29 6.80
CA ASN A 40 -2.29 2.58 7.42
C ASN A 40 -2.27 1.08 7.11
N VAL A 41 -3.43 0.47 6.83
CA VAL A 41 -3.55 -0.95 6.47
C VAL A 41 -2.82 -1.31 5.17
N LEU A 42 -2.52 -0.34 4.32
CA LEU A 42 -1.73 -0.57 3.11
C LEU A 42 -0.27 -0.92 3.41
N GLY A 43 0.25 -0.46 4.52
CA GLY A 43 1.65 -0.68 4.92
C GLY A 43 1.81 -1.54 6.16
N PHE A 44 1.08 -1.21 7.21
CA PHE A 44 1.28 -1.74 8.55
C PHE A 44 1.36 -3.28 8.64
N PRO A 45 0.38 -4.09 8.16
CA PRO A 45 0.45 -5.53 8.34
C PRO A 45 1.61 -6.15 7.55
N PHE A 46 1.86 -5.63 6.37
CA PHE A 46 2.79 -6.21 5.40
C PHE A 46 4.24 -5.83 5.67
N ILE A 47 4.48 -4.61 6.20
CA ILE A 47 5.81 -4.20 6.68
C ILE A 47 6.25 -5.13 7.82
N PHE A 48 5.36 -5.37 8.80
CA PHE A 48 5.66 -6.31 9.88
C PHE A 48 5.82 -7.74 9.37
N ARG A 49 4.98 -8.17 8.43
CA ARG A 49 5.10 -9.51 7.85
C ARG A 49 6.48 -9.71 7.23
N GLY A 50 6.91 -8.82 6.35
CA GLY A 50 8.23 -8.90 5.72
C GLY A 50 9.39 -8.83 6.72
N ALA A 51 9.29 -7.96 7.73
CA ALA A 51 10.32 -7.83 8.76
C ALA A 51 10.43 -9.08 9.65
N LEU A 52 9.29 -9.64 10.07
CA LEU A 52 9.26 -10.81 10.96
C LEU A 52 9.72 -12.08 10.26
N ASP A 53 9.39 -12.27 8.99
CA ASP A 53 9.75 -13.48 8.24
C ASP A 53 11.25 -13.64 8.01
N VAL A 54 11.98 -12.53 7.98
CA VAL A 54 13.45 -12.53 7.94
C VAL A 54 14.07 -12.22 9.31
N ARG A 55 13.26 -12.17 10.38
CA ARG A 55 13.67 -11.81 11.75
C ARG A 55 14.57 -10.56 11.76
N ALA A 56 14.10 -9.49 11.15
CA ALA A 56 14.81 -8.23 11.16
C ALA A 56 14.94 -7.70 12.61
N THR A 57 16.11 -7.20 12.95
CA THR A 57 16.40 -6.65 14.29
C THR A 57 15.77 -5.29 14.54
N ARG A 58 15.38 -4.61 13.46
CA ARG A 58 14.66 -3.33 13.46
C ARG A 58 14.00 -3.10 12.11
N ILE A 59 13.04 -2.20 12.06
CA ILE A 59 12.47 -1.67 10.82
C ILE A 59 13.18 -0.33 10.55
N ASN A 60 14.04 -0.31 9.52
CA ASN A 60 14.80 0.88 9.13
C ASN A 60 14.09 1.70 8.05
N GLU A 61 14.67 2.83 7.66
CA GLU A 61 14.09 3.72 6.65
C GLU A 61 14.03 3.05 5.26
N GLU A 62 15.04 2.28 4.91
CA GLU A 62 15.12 1.58 3.63
C GLU A 62 13.96 0.58 3.47
N MET A 63 13.59 -0.13 4.53
CA MET A 63 12.42 -1.02 4.54
C MET A 63 11.11 -0.25 4.35
N LYS A 64 10.96 0.91 4.97
CA LYS A 64 9.78 1.79 4.81
C LYS A 64 9.71 2.37 3.40
N ILE A 65 10.84 2.80 2.85
CA ILE A 65 10.94 3.27 1.46
C ILE A 65 10.61 2.15 0.49
N ALA A 66 11.13 0.94 0.71
CA ALA A 66 10.81 -0.23 -0.12
C ALA A 66 9.30 -0.53 -0.14
N ALA A 67 8.63 -0.47 1.01
CA ALA A 67 7.18 -0.60 1.09
C ALA A 67 6.45 0.48 0.28
N ALA A 68 6.86 1.75 0.39
CA ALA A 68 6.26 2.85 -0.35
C ALA A 68 6.45 2.69 -1.87
N LEU A 69 7.63 2.26 -2.30
CA LEU A 69 7.92 1.98 -3.71
C LEU A 69 7.10 0.80 -4.24
N ALA A 70 6.93 -0.25 -3.45
CA ALA A 70 6.08 -1.39 -3.80
C ALA A 70 4.60 -0.96 -3.98
N LEU A 71 4.08 -0.12 -3.11
CA LEU A 71 2.73 0.45 -3.23
C LEU A 71 2.59 1.33 -4.49
N ARG A 72 3.57 2.18 -4.76
CA ARG A 72 3.62 3.02 -5.98
C ARG A 72 3.56 2.16 -7.24
N ASP A 73 4.35 1.10 -7.30
CA ASP A 73 4.45 0.26 -8.49
C ASP A 73 3.21 -0.63 -8.66
N LEU A 74 2.62 -1.08 -7.55
CA LEU A 74 1.36 -1.80 -7.57
C LEU A 74 0.21 -0.93 -8.09
N ALA A 75 0.15 0.35 -7.71
CA ALA A 75 -0.87 1.28 -8.18
C ALA A 75 -0.87 1.45 -9.71
N LYS A 76 0.30 1.27 -10.36
CA LYS A 76 0.46 1.38 -11.81
C LYS A 76 0.11 0.10 -12.59
N GLN A 77 -0.07 -1.02 -11.89
CA GLN A 77 -0.45 -2.28 -12.52
C GLN A 77 -1.95 -2.34 -12.79
N PRO A 78 -2.41 -3.13 -13.76
CA PRO A 78 -3.82 -3.40 -13.96
C PRO A 78 -4.48 -3.89 -12.66
N VAL A 79 -5.62 -3.32 -12.31
CA VAL A 79 -6.35 -3.69 -11.09
C VAL A 79 -7.19 -4.93 -11.38
N PRO A 80 -7.12 -5.99 -10.56
CA PRO A 80 -7.92 -7.20 -10.74
C PRO A 80 -9.43 -6.94 -10.62
N GLU A 81 -10.23 -7.72 -11.34
CA GLU A 81 -11.69 -7.58 -11.34
C GLU A 81 -12.32 -7.80 -9.97
N ASP A 82 -11.77 -8.70 -9.14
CA ASP A 82 -12.26 -8.95 -7.79
C ASP A 82 -12.06 -7.73 -6.87
N VAL A 83 -11.00 -6.95 -7.10
CA VAL A 83 -10.79 -5.67 -6.40
C VAL A 83 -11.82 -4.64 -6.86
N CYS A 84 -12.03 -4.48 -8.16
CA CYS A 84 -13.08 -3.59 -8.70
C CYS A 84 -14.46 -3.95 -8.15
N ALA A 85 -14.81 -5.23 -8.15
CA ALA A 85 -16.09 -5.73 -7.62
C ALA A 85 -16.24 -5.44 -6.11
N ALA A 86 -15.18 -5.57 -5.32
CA ALA A 86 -15.22 -5.27 -3.89
C ALA A 86 -15.53 -3.79 -3.58
N TYR A 87 -15.24 -2.89 -4.52
CA TYR A 87 -15.54 -1.46 -4.40
C TYR A 87 -16.77 -1.04 -5.23
N GLY A 88 -17.47 -1.98 -5.86
CA GLY A 88 -18.69 -1.71 -6.63
C GLY A 88 -18.46 -0.84 -7.86
N VAL A 89 -17.32 -0.95 -8.50
CA VAL A 89 -16.93 -0.19 -9.70
C VAL A 89 -16.54 -1.13 -10.84
N ASP A 90 -16.76 -0.70 -12.07
CA ASP A 90 -16.45 -1.52 -13.25
C ASP A 90 -14.94 -1.58 -13.54
N LYS A 91 -14.22 -0.48 -13.25
CA LYS A 91 -12.79 -0.38 -13.55
C LYS A 91 -12.10 0.57 -12.58
N LEU A 92 -10.88 0.20 -12.19
CA LEU A 92 -9.90 1.07 -11.53
C LEU A 92 -8.61 1.06 -12.35
N GLU A 93 -8.05 2.22 -12.57
CA GLU A 93 -6.75 2.33 -13.26
C GLU A 93 -5.95 3.52 -12.72
N PHE A 94 -4.64 3.45 -12.83
CA PHE A 94 -3.74 4.50 -12.39
C PHE A 94 -4.10 5.84 -13.03
N GLY A 95 -4.29 6.85 -12.19
CA GLY A 95 -4.69 8.19 -12.60
C GLY A 95 -5.03 9.07 -11.40
N ARG A 96 -5.66 10.20 -11.65
CA ARG A 96 -5.97 11.23 -10.63
C ARG A 96 -6.79 10.71 -9.45
N GLU A 97 -7.63 9.70 -9.67
CA GLU A 97 -8.51 9.10 -8.65
C GLU A 97 -8.00 7.75 -8.13
N TYR A 98 -6.85 7.30 -8.64
CA TYR A 98 -6.22 6.05 -8.22
C TYR A 98 -4.68 6.18 -8.29
N ILE A 99 -4.11 6.93 -7.34
CA ILE A 99 -2.66 7.07 -7.18
C ILE A 99 -2.08 6.10 -6.15
N ILE A 100 -2.95 5.41 -5.40
CA ILE A 100 -2.60 4.48 -4.32
C ILE A 100 -3.51 3.25 -4.41
N PRO A 101 -3.01 2.01 -4.13
CA PRO A 101 -3.84 0.81 -4.17
C PRO A 101 -4.98 0.86 -3.14
N LYS A 102 -6.03 0.08 -3.39
CA LYS A 102 -7.13 -0.09 -2.46
C LYS A 102 -6.79 -1.08 -1.35
N PRO A 103 -7.27 -0.87 -0.10
CA PRO A 103 -7.03 -1.77 1.04
C PRO A 103 -7.44 -3.23 0.82
N MET A 104 -8.45 -3.48 -0.03
CA MET A 104 -8.93 -4.85 -0.33
C MET A 104 -8.10 -5.56 -1.41
N ASP A 105 -7.03 -4.94 -1.92
CA ASP A 105 -6.18 -5.57 -2.92
C ASP A 105 -5.31 -6.66 -2.29
N LYS A 106 -5.63 -7.91 -2.62
CA LYS A 106 -4.94 -9.09 -2.07
C LYS A 106 -3.45 -9.16 -2.44
N ARG A 107 -3.02 -8.43 -3.48
CA ARG A 107 -1.63 -8.38 -3.90
C ARG A 107 -0.73 -7.62 -2.92
N LEU A 108 -1.31 -6.81 -2.02
CA LEU A 108 -0.56 -6.05 -1.02
C LEU A 108 0.36 -6.94 -0.17
N ILE A 109 -0.15 -8.08 0.30
CA ILE A 109 0.65 -9.00 1.12
C ILE A 109 1.85 -9.52 0.35
N THR A 110 1.68 -9.79 -0.94
CA THR A 110 2.76 -10.29 -1.80
C THR A 110 3.83 -9.22 -2.01
N VAL A 111 3.42 -8.07 -2.54
CA VAL A 111 4.39 -7.08 -3.04
C VAL A 111 5.06 -6.29 -1.94
N VAL A 112 4.33 -5.94 -0.89
CA VAL A 112 4.87 -5.12 0.20
C VAL A 112 5.77 -5.95 1.12
N SER A 113 5.32 -7.16 1.53
CA SER A 113 6.13 -8.02 2.39
C SER A 113 7.42 -8.46 1.70
N ASP A 114 7.36 -8.78 0.41
CA ASP A 114 8.53 -9.13 -0.40
C ASP A 114 9.55 -7.99 -0.45
N ALA A 115 9.10 -6.79 -0.76
CA ALA A 115 9.97 -5.60 -0.84
C ALA A 115 10.65 -5.31 0.50
N VAL A 116 9.91 -5.41 1.60
CA VAL A 116 10.43 -5.17 2.96
C VAL A 116 11.44 -6.23 3.36
N ALA A 117 11.16 -7.52 3.09
CA ALA A 117 12.09 -8.61 3.39
C ALA A 117 13.41 -8.46 2.64
N LYS A 118 13.35 -8.12 1.35
CA LYS A 118 14.54 -7.84 0.53
C LYS A 118 15.35 -6.67 1.08
N ALA A 119 14.71 -5.55 1.38
CA ALA A 119 15.38 -4.39 1.95
C ALA A 119 16.04 -4.68 3.31
N ALA A 120 15.39 -5.49 4.16
CA ALA A 120 15.96 -5.91 5.44
C ALA A 120 17.25 -6.75 5.25
N ILE A 121 17.28 -7.63 4.24
CA ILE A 121 18.46 -8.44 3.91
C ILE A 121 19.56 -7.55 3.33
N GLU A 122 19.25 -6.72 2.35
CA GLU A 122 20.19 -5.83 1.67
C GLU A 122 20.86 -4.84 2.62
N THR A 123 20.13 -4.39 3.63
CA THR A 123 20.64 -3.46 4.66
C THR A 123 21.27 -4.16 5.86
N GLY A 124 21.34 -5.50 5.87
CA GLY A 124 22.02 -6.27 6.89
C GLY A 124 21.31 -6.29 8.25
N VAL A 125 20.02 -5.95 8.31
CA VAL A 125 19.22 -6.00 9.55
C VAL A 125 18.45 -7.32 9.70
N ALA A 126 18.35 -8.12 8.65
CA ALA A 126 17.76 -9.47 8.68
C ALA A 126 18.71 -10.45 9.37
N THR A 127 18.17 -11.38 10.15
CA THR A 127 18.94 -12.48 10.80
C THR A 127 18.65 -13.83 10.16
N LEU A 128 17.63 -13.92 9.31
CA LEU A 128 17.34 -15.09 8.48
C LEU A 128 17.48 -14.76 7.01
N PRO A 129 17.79 -15.76 6.16
CA PRO A 129 17.82 -15.58 4.71
C PRO A 129 16.41 -15.34 4.16
N TYR A 130 16.34 -14.95 2.88
CA TYR A 130 15.10 -14.78 2.16
C TYR A 130 14.25 -16.07 2.20
N PRO A 131 12.98 -16.00 2.64
CA PRO A 131 12.16 -17.18 2.84
C PRO A 131 11.88 -17.93 1.53
N LYS A 132 11.92 -19.26 1.56
CA LYS A 132 11.60 -20.09 0.38
C LYS A 132 10.14 -19.98 -0.06
N SER A 133 9.25 -19.61 0.86
CA SER A 133 7.82 -19.37 0.59
C SER A 133 7.53 -18.05 -0.09
N TYR A 134 8.52 -17.18 -0.23
CA TYR A 134 8.35 -15.87 -0.86
C TYR A 134 8.57 -15.89 -2.38
N PRO A 135 7.94 -15.01 -3.12
CA PRO A 135 6.91 -14.08 -2.65
C PRO A 135 5.61 -14.81 -2.27
N LEU A 136 4.97 -14.36 -1.18
CA LEU A 136 3.67 -14.89 -0.74
C LEU A 136 2.63 -14.67 -1.86
N LYS A 137 1.82 -15.69 -2.16
CA LYS A 137 0.81 -15.61 -3.24
C LYS A 137 -0.57 -15.24 -2.69
N SER A 138 -0.82 -15.56 -1.43
CA SER A 138 -2.08 -15.30 -0.75
C SER A 138 -1.89 -15.15 0.76
N VAL A 139 -2.96 -14.76 1.45
CA VAL A 139 -2.99 -14.74 2.92
C VAL A 139 -2.85 -16.16 3.49
N ASP A 140 -3.33 -17.18 2.77
CA ASP A 140 -3.27 -18.58 3.23
C ASP A 140 -1.84 -19.12 3.28
N ASP A 141 -0.94 -18.59 2.45
CA ASP A 141 0.50 -18.98 2.48
C ASP A 141 1.18 -18.59 3.82
N VAL A 142 0.58 -17.65 4.56
CA VAL A 142 1.08 -17.24 5.89
C VAL A 142 0.92 -18.34 6.93
N PHE A 143 -0.10 -19.19 6.78
CA PHE A 143 -0.46 -20.22 7.75
C PHE A 143 0.07 -21.60 7.39
N ASN A 144 0.55 -21.79 6.16
CA ASN A 144 1.00 -23.08 5.60
C ASN A 144 2.52 -23.14 5.36
N GLY A 145 3.28 -22.14 5.82
CA GLY A 145 4.72 -22.04 5.62
C GLY A 145 5.54 -22.49 6.84
#